data_f4d0088bdd056a48f8af6b51d24dbd29
#
_entry.id   f4d0088bdd056a48f8af6b51d24dbd29
#
_cell.length_a   1.000
_cell.length_b   1.000
_cell.length_c   1.000
_cell.angle_alpha   90.00
_cell.angle_beta   90.00
_cell.angle_gamma   90.00
#
_symmetry.space_group_name_H-M   'P 1'
#
loop_
_entity.id
_entity.type
_entity.pdbx_description
1 polymer ?
#
loop_
_entity_poly.entity_id
_entity_poly.type
_entity_poly.pdbx_seq_one_letter_code
_entity_poly.pdbx_strand_id
1 'polypeptide(L)'
;RGLWPTVYSLLKEEHFAIGEKKLYAIGFENISGGWELRNQFYKGSLLKKDISVVNLNNNLEKNKNVVVFEGFIDALSFVEMKPFFRGGVLVMNSISLLNRTKEHLKNYSEIHLFLDNDKPGEICKNEILKSFPEAKDHSEIYALHKDLNDYLLSKNKTKIEKQQQQEQKFKQEQQESEI
;
A
#
# COMPACT_ATOMS: atom_id res chain seq x y z
N ARG A 1 -7.45 8.46 -3.48
CA ARG A 1 -6.23 7.68 -3.55
C ARG A 1 -6.15 6.76 -4.78
N GLY A 2 -7.20 6.75 -5.63
CA GLY A 2 -7.20 6.05 -6.93
C GLY A 2 -7.23 4.52 -6.83
N LEU A 3 -7.67 3.96 -5.70
CA LEU A 3 -7.78 2.52 -5.48
C LEU A 3 -9.14 1.99 -5.96
N TRP A 4 -9.16 0.78 -6.49
CA TRP A 4 -10.35 0.11 -7.01
C TRP A 4 -11.12 -0.66 -5.93
N PRO A 5 -12.39 -1.00 -6.17
CA PRO A 5 -13.22 -1.74 -5.20
C PRO A 5 -12.63 -3.07 -4.72
N THR A 6 -11.75 -3.71 -5.49
CA THR A 6 -11.13 -5.00 -5.15
C THR A 6 -10.36 -5.00 -3.82
N VAL A 7 -9.85 -3.84 -3.40
CA VAL A 7 -9.12 -3.71 -2.13
C VAL A 7 -10.01 -3.34 -0.94
N TYR A 8 -11.29 -3.04 -1.17
CA TYR A 8 -12.20 -2.56 -0.12
C TYR A 8 -12.52 -3.62 0.95
N SER A 9 -12.42 -4.91 0.59
CA SER A 9 -12.59 -5.99 1.56
C SER A 9 -11.55 -6.00 2.69
N LEU A 10 -10.43 -5.30 2.49
CA LEU A 10 -9.36 -5.15 3.49
C LEU A 10 -9.56 -3.92 4.39
N LEU A 11 -10.61 -3.15 4.15
CA LEU A 11 -10.87 -1.88 4.82
C LEU A 11 -12.21 -1.90 5.54
N LYS A 12 -12.32 -1.08 6.58
CA LYS A 12 -13.59 -0.72 7.21
C LYS A 12 -13.76 0.79 7.24
N GLU A 13 -15.00 1.25 7.23
CA GLU A 13 -15.32 2.62 7.56
C GLU A 13 -15.45 2.72 9.09
N GLU A 14 -14.57 3.54 9.67
CA GLU A 14 -14.54 3.78 11.12
C GLU A 14 -15.05 5.18 11.42
N HIS A 15 -16.02 5.25 12.34
CA HIS A 15 -16.60 6.48 12.86
C HIS A 15 -16.02 6.77 14.24
N PHE A 16 -15.48 7.96 14.44
CA PHE A 16 -14.84 8.37 15.68
C PHE A 16 -15.08 9.84 15.99
N ALA A 17 -14.77 10.29 17.20
CA ALA A 17 -14.89 11.68 17.59
C ALA A 17 -13.56 12.24 18.09
N ILE A 18 -13.27 13.49 17.73
CA ILE A 18 -12.19 14.30 18.31
C ILE A 18 -12.84 15.53 18.92
N GLY A 19 -12.91 15.56 20.27
CA GLY A 19 -13.74 16.54 20.97
C GLY A 19 -15.22 16.41 20.55
N GLU A 20 -15.83 17.48 20.11
CA GLU A 20 -17.23 17.51 19.65
C GLU A 20 -17.42 17.13 18.16
N LYS A 21 -16.31 16.99 17.40
CA LYS A 21 -16.36 16.71 15.96
C LYS A 21 -16.47 15.23 15.71
N LYS A 22 -17.57 14.81 15.07
CA LYS A 22 -17.75 13.46 14.52
C LYS A 22 -17.01 13.36 13.19
N LEU A 23 -16.16 12.36 13.04
CA LEU A 23 -15.33 12.11 11.87
C LEU A 23 -15.53 10.68 11.40
N TYR A 24 -15.23 10.43 10.15
CA TYR A 24 -15.11 9.08 9.60
C TYR A 24 -13.80 8.94 8.84
N ALA A 25 -13.26 7.74 8.80
CA ALA A 25 -12.05 7.41 8.06
C ALA A 25 -12.12 5.96 7.56
N ILE A 26 -11.34 5.65 6.55
CA ILE A 26 -11.03 4.26 6.25
C ILE A 26 -10.05 3.74 7.31
N GLY A 27 -10.36 2.57 7.85
CA GLY A 27 -9.58 1.85 8.84
C GLY A 27 -8.93 0.61 8.25
N PHE A 28 -7.70 0.36 8.63
CA PHE A 28 -6.94 -0.84 8.34
C PHE A 28 -6.52 -1.49 9.66
N GLU A 29 -6.97 -2.71 9.90
CA GLU A 29 -6.80 -3.37 11.19
C GLU A 29 -5.35 -3.83 11.41
N ASN A 30 -4.86 -3.70 12.65
CA ASN A 30 -3.56 -4.22 13.06
C ASN A 30 -3.70 -5.51 13.90
N ILE A 31 -2.60 -6.22 14.10
CA ILE A 31 -2.61 -7.53 14.78
C ILE A 31 -2.96 -7.45 16.29
N SER A 32 -3.05 -6.28 16.87
CA SER A 32 -3.49 -6.04 18.26
C SER A 32 -4.96 -5.61 18.37
N GLY A 33 -5.74 -5.66 17.27
CA GLY A 33 -7.14 -5.22 17.22
C GLY A 33 -7.31 -3.70 17.22
N GLY A 34 -6.25 -2.94 16.97
CA GLY A 34 -6.31 -1.50 16.73
C GLY A 34 -6.46 -1.20 15.25
N TRP A 35 -6.63 0.07 14.91
CA TRP A 35 -6.92 0.52 13.56
C TRP A 35 -5.98 1.65 13.15
N GLU A 36 -5.41 1.58 11.96
CA GLU A 36 -4.77 2.71 11.30
C GLU A 36 -5.83 3.44 10.45
N LEU A 37 -6.00 4.72 10.72
CA LEU A 37 -7.08 5.53 10.14
C LEU A 37 -6.55 6.51 9.09
N ARG A 38 -7.29 6.65 7.99
CA ARG A 38 -7.03 7.61 6.92
C ARG A 38 -8.32 8.22 6.37
N ASN A 39 -8.31 9.53 6.24
CA ASN A 39 -9.20 10.24 5.33
C ASN A 39 -8.43 11.38 4.63
N GLN A 40 -9.13 12.29 3.98
CA GLN A 40 -8.50 13.41 3.26
C GLN A 40 -7.71 14.34 4.20
N PHE A 41 -8.16 14.50 5.45
CA PHE A 41 -7.64 15.49 6.40
C PHE A 41 -6.99 14.87 7.63
N TYR A 42 -7.14 13.56 7.83
CA TYR A 42 -6.74 12.89 9.06
C TYR A 42 -5.90 11.65 8.78
N LYS A 43 -4.82 11.55 9.52
CA LYS A 43 -3.99 10.34 9.68
C LYS A 43 -3.83 10.07 11.18
N GLY A 44 -4.22 8.90 11.62
CA GLY A 44 -4.09 8.53 13.03
C GLY A 44 -4.30 7.06 13.24
N SER A 45 -4.39 6.68 14.49
CA SER A 45 -4.70 5.32 14.92
C SER A 45 -5.76 5.33 16.01
N LEU A 46 -6.55 4.27 16.05
CA LEU A 46 -7.54 4.01 17.10
C LEU A 46 -7.13 2.77 17.87
N LEU A 47 -7.30 2.79 19.20
CA LEU A 47 -6.86 1.74 20.12
C LEU A 47 -5.34 1.53 20.09
N LYS A 48 -4.89 0.29 20.27
CA LYS A 48 -3.48 -0.03 20.35
C LYS A 48 -2.80 0.03 18.98
N LYS A 49 -1.67 0.73 18.90
CA LYS A 49 -0.85 0.79 17.69
C LYS A 49 0.02 -0.46 17.57
N ASP A 50 -0.04 -1.14 16.43
CA ASP A 50 0.80 -2.30 16.12
C ASP A 50 0.98 -2.42 14.59
N ILE A 51 1.79 -3.35 14.14
CA ILE A 51 1.90 -3.73 12.73
C ILE A 51 0.58 -4.36 12.25
N SER A 52 0.31 -4.24 10.95
CA SER A 52 -0.80 -4.95 10.32
C SER A 52 -0.28 -6.10 9.47
N VAL A 53 -0.96 -7.23 9.48
CA VAL A 53 -0.60 -8.39 8.69
C VAL A 53 -1.84 -8.98 8.05
N VAL A 54 -1.84 -9.05 6.73
CA VAL A 54 -2.91 -9.67 5.93
C VAL A 54 -2.32 -10.84 5.16
N ASN A 55 -3.01 -11.96 5.18
CA ASN A 55 -2.66 -13.11 4.38
C ASN A 55 -3.58 -13.20 3.15
N LEU A 56 -3.02 -13.01 1.96
CA LEU A 56 -3.74 -13.10 0.69
C LEU A 56 -3.76 -14.52 0.10
N ASN A 57 -3.32 -15.50 0.86
CA ASN A 57 -3.36 -16.90 0.49
C ASN A 57 -4.45 -17.64 1.27
N ASN A 58 -5.29 -18.41 0.60
CA ASN A 58 -6.30 -19.24 1.24
C ASN A 58 -5.72 -20.43 2.02
N ASN A 59 -4.41 -20.70 1.89
CA ASN A 59 -3.71 -21.80 2.55
C ASN A 59 -2.79 -21.22 3.65
N LEU A 60 -3.26 -21.23 4.89
CA LEU A 60 -2.59 -20.62 6.06
C LEU A 60 -1.23 -21.24 6.40
N GLU A 61 -0.94 -22.45 5.92
CA GLU A 61 0.22 -23.20 6.41
C GLU A 61 1.56 -22.94 5.69
N LYS A 62 1.61 -22.14 4.60
CA LYS A 62 2.84 -22.01 3.78
C LYS A 62 3.08 -20.66 3.13
N ASN A 63 2.72 -19.56 3.76
CA ASN A 63 3.22 -18.29 3.25
C ASN A 63 4.69 -18.12 3.62
N LYS A 64 5.55 -18.52 2.71
CA LYS A 64 7.00 -18.32 2.85
C LYS A 64 7.42 -16.90 2.45
N ASN A 65 6.59 -16.21 1.67
CA ASN A 65 6.86 -14.88 1.12
C ASN A 65 6.02 -13.81 1.81
N VAL A 66 6.61 -12.64 1.99
CA VAL A 66 5.94 -11.46 2.53
C VAL A 66 6.40 -10.20 1.79
N VAL A 67 5.45 -9.30 1.52
CA VAL A 67 5.71 -7.93 1.06
C VAL A 67 5.53 -6.96 2.22
N VAL A 68 6.44 -6.00 2.36
CA VAL A 68 6.53 -5.08 3.50
C VAL A 68 6.36 -3.64 3.04
N PHE A 69 5.51 -2.88 3.74
CA PHE A 69 5.19 -1.48 3.47
C PHE A 69 5.29 -0.65 4.74
N GLU A 70 5.50 0.66 4.62
CA GLU A 70 5.38 1.59 5.75
C GLU A 70 3.93 1.93 6.07
N GLY A 71 3.12 2.16 5.03
CA GLY A 71 1.72 2.55 5.16
C GLY A 71 0.76 1.60 4.44
N PHE A 72 -0.46 1.48 4.96
CA PHE A 72 -1.45 0.58 4.38
C PHE A 72 -1.95 1.04 2.99
N ILE A 73 -1.84 2.32 2.65
CA ILE A 73 -2.21 2.82 1.33
C ILE A 73 -1.28 2.23 0.24
N ASP A 74 0.01 2.09 0.54
CA ASP A 74 0.98 1.47 -0.37
C ASP A 74 0.75 -0.03 -0.49
N ALA A 75 0.41 -0.68 0.62
CA ALA A 75 0.00 -2.09 0.62
C ALA A 75 -1.23 -2.33 -0.26
N LEU A 76 -2.25 -1.46 -0.17
CA LEU A 76 -3.43 -1.54 -1.03
C LEU A 76 -3.10 -1.26 -2.50
N SER A 77 -2.20 -0.31 -2.76
CA SER A 77 -1.70 -0.02 -4.12
C SER A 77 -0.99 -1.22 -4.72
N PHE A 78 -0.20 -1.93 -3.92
CA PHE A 78 0.43 -3.18 -4.34
C PHE A 78 -0.59 -4.27 -4.68
N VAL A 79 -1.57 -4.50 -3.81
CA VAL A 79 -2.63 -5.50 -4.04
C VAL A 79 -3.40 -5.20 -5.33
N GLU A 80 -3.68 -3.92 -5.59
CA GLU A 80 -4.31 -3.49 -6.85
C GLU A 80 -3.44 -3.76 -8.07
N MET A 81 -2.14 -3.46 -7.98
CA MET A 81 -1.19 -3.68 -9.08
C MET A 81 -0.89 -5.17 -9.30
N LYS A 82 -1.03 -5.99 -8.28
CA LYS A 82 -0.69 -7.42 -8.25
C LYS A 82 -1.85 -8.28 -7.73
N PRO A 83 -3.02 -8.29 -8.41
CA PRO A 83 -4.23 -8.95 -7.90
C PRO A 83 -4.10 -10.47 -7.74
N PHE A 84 -3.10 -11.07 -8.40
CA PHE A 84 -2.80 -12.50 -8.31
C PHE A 84 -1.69 -12.82 -7.30
N PHE A 85 -1.16 -11.84 -6.58
CA PHE A 85 -0.19 -12.08 -5.52
C PHE A 85 -0.82 -12.97 -4.44
N ARG A 86 -0.06 -13.95 -3.98
CA ARG A 86 -0.43 -14.86 -2.89
C ARG A 86 0.72 -14.90 -1.90
N GLY A 87 0.50 -14.34 -0.73
CA GLY A 87 1.53 -14.20 0.29
C GLY A 87 1.07 -13.34 1.46
N GLY A 88 1.97 -13.09 2.39
CA GLY A 88 1.78 -12.16 3.47
C GLY A 88 1.95 -10.71 2.98
N VAL A 89 1.09 -9.82 3.46
CA VAL A 89 1.24 -8.37 3.34
C VAL A 89 1.43 -7.82 4.74
N LEU A 90 2.59 -7.26 5.03
CA LEU A 90 2.93 -6.65 6.30
C LEU A 90 3.03 -5.14 6.15
N VAL A 91 2.32 -4.42 7.01
CA VAL A 91 2.40 -2.95 7.08
C VAL A 91 2.99 -2.56 8.44
N MET A 92 4.06 -1.79 8.40
CA MET A 92 4.73 -1.33 9.62
C MET A 92 3.89 -0.33 10.43
N ASN A 93 3.05 0.46 9.76
CA ASN A 93 2.21 1.52 10.32
C ASN A 93 2.99 2.68 10.98
N SER A 94 4.21 2.41 11.43
CA SER A 94 5.12 3.40 11.99
C SER A 94 6.56 2.88 12.00
N ILE A 95 7.51 3.77 11.74
CA ILE A 95 8.95 3.47 11.90
C ILE A 95 9.32 3.04 13.33
N SER A 96 8.58 3.52 14.35
CA SER A 96 8.79 3.09 15.74
C SER A 96 8.49 1.61 15.98
N LEU A 97 7.78 0.95 15.05
CA LEU A 97 7.46 -0.47 15.08
C LEU A 97 8.47 -1.34 14.30
N LEU A 98 9.60 -0.79 13.88
CA LEU A 98 10.63 -1.51 13.13
C LEU A 98 11.09 -2.78 13.84
N ASN A 99 11.35 -2.74 15.14
CA ASN A 99 11.76 -3.94 15.90
C ASN A 99 10.64 -4.99 15.94
N ARG A 100 9.39 -4.56 16.09
CA ARG A 100 8.22 -5.42 16.03
C ARG A 100 8.06 -6.06 14.65
N THR A 101 8.31 -5.28 13.60
CA THR A 101 8.36 -5.76 12.21
C THR A 101 9.42 -6.83 12.03
N LYS A 102 10.67 -6.57 12.46
CA LYS A 102 11.78 -7.52 12.36
C LYS A 102 11.49 -8.84 13.09
N GLU A 103 10.89 -8.79 14.27
CA GLU A 103 10.47 -10.00 14.97
C GLU A 103 9.45 -10.81 14.17
N HIS A 104 8.48 -10.16 13.54
CA HIS A 104 7.46 -10.83 12.75
C HIS A 104 8.04 -11.41 11.45
N LEU A 105 8.99 -10.73 10.83
CA LEU A 105 9.66 -11.16 9.60
C LEU A 105 10.44 -12.47 9.73
N LYS A 106 10.83 -12.87 10.94
CA LYS A 106 11.48 -14.18 11.20
C LYS A 106 10.62 -15.38 10.78
N ASN A 107 9.31 -15.19 10.62
CA ASN A 107 8.39 -16.24 10.19
C ASN A 107 8.38 -16.48 8.67
N TYR A 108 9.12 -15.68 7.90
CA TYR A 108 9.13 -15.73 6.44
C TYR A 108 10.53 -16.02 5.92
N SER A 109 10.61 -16.78 4.85
CA SER A 109 11.87 -17.10 4.16
C SER A 109 12.14 -16.21 2.95
N GLU A 110 11.13 -15.50 2.47
CA GLU A 110 11.20 -14.60 1.31
C GLU A 110 10.57 -13.25 1.68
N ILE A 111 11.41 -12.22 1.75
CA ILE A 111 11.01 -10.88 2.20
C ILE A 111 11.23 -9.88 1.06
N HIS A 112 10.19 -9.14 0.71
CA HIS A 112 10.21 -8.12 -0.33
C HIS A 112 9.84 -6.77 0.27
N LEU A 113 10.71 -5.78 0.12
CA LEU A 113 10.55 -4.44 0.70
C LEU A 113 10.03 -3.47 -0.35
N PHE A 114 8.96 -2.75 0.00
CA PHE A 114 8.35 -1.66 -0.76
C PHE A 114 8.18 -0.45 0.17
N LEU A 115 9.31 0.08 0.67
CA LEU A 115 9.32 1.17 1.63
C LEU A 115 9.40 2.53 0.92
N ASP A 116 9.03 3.61 1.62
CA ASP A 116 9.01 4.95 1.06
C ASP A 116 10.43 5.41 0.63
N ASN A 117 10.51 6.16 -0.47
CA ASN A 117 11.74 6.77 -0.97
C ASN A 117 12.04 8.09 -0.23
N ASP A 118 11.97 8.06 1.10
CA ASP A 118 12.36 9.16 1.95
C ASP A 118 13.39 8.70 3.01
N LYS A 119 13.96 9.66 3.74
CA LYS A 119 15.01 9.35 4.71
C LYS A 119 14.60 8.35 5.80
N PRO A 120 13.41 8.41 6.39
CA PRO A 120 12.91 7.37 7.31
C PRO A 120 12.81 5.99 6.68
N GLY A 121 12.25 5.90 5.47
CA GLY A 121 12.12 4.64 4.72
C GLY A 121 13.47 4.00 4.40
N GLU A 122 14.44 4.81 4.01
CA GLU A 122 15.82 4.37 3.77
C GLU A 122 16.48 3.80 5.04
N ILE A 123 16.27 4.43 6.19
CA ILE A 123 16.77 3.92 7.48
C ILE A 123 16.13 2.58 7.80
N CYS A 124 14.80 2.45 7.67
CA CYS A 124 14.08 1.20 7.91
C CYS A 124 14.55 0.09 6.98
N LYS A 125 14.70 0.39 5.68
CA LYS A 125 15.23 -0.53 4.67
C LYS A 125 16.59 -1.09 5.07
N ASN A 126 17.54 -0.20 5.38
CA ASN A 126 18.89 -0.60 5.75
C ASN A 126 18.92 -1.46 7.02
N GLU A 127 18.11 -1.14 8.02
CA GLU A 127 18.00 -1.91 9.24
C GLU A 127 17.36 -3.30 9.04
N ILE A 128 16.41 -3.42 8.12
CA ILE A 128 15.83 -4.72 7.75
C ILE A 128 16.86 -5.54 6.98
N LEU A 129 17.54 -4.96 5.98
CA LEU A 129 18.57 -5.65 5.18
C LEU A 129 19.75 -6.13 6.03
N LYS A 130 20.16 -5.38 7.06
CA LYS A 130 21.17 -5.86 8.04
C LYS A 130 20.72 -7.12 8.77
N SER A 131 19.44 -7.24 9.09
CA SER A 131 18.89 -8.39 9.84
C SER A 131 18.50 -9.54 8.94
N PHE A 132 18.17 -9.26 7.68
CA PHE A 132 17.70 -10.19 6.66
C PHE A 132 18.43 -9.91 5.34
N PRO A 133 19.69 -10.35 5.18
CA PRO A 133 20.51 -10.03 3.98
C PRO A 133 19.91 -10.52 2.66
N GLU A 134 19.06 -11.57 2.70
CA GLU A 134 18.39 -12.12 1.53
C GLU A 134 17.08 -11.37 1.16
N ALA A 135 16.67 -10.37 1.95
CA ALA A 135 15.51 -9.55 1.62
C ALA A 135 15.78 -8.71 0.37
N LYS A 136 14.75 -8.57 -0.46
CA LYS A 136 14.83 -7.87 -1.75
C LYS A 136 14.19 -6.50 -1.65
N ASP A 137 14.95 -5.46 -1.94
CA ASP A 137 14.43 -4.09 -2.08
C ASP A 137 13.83 -3.89 -3.48
N HIS A 138 12.63 -3.32 -3.53
CA HIS A 138 11.91 -3.00 -4.77
C HIS A 138 11.64 -1.50 -4.93
N SER A 139 12.23 -0.63 -4.11
CA SER A 139 12.03 0.82 -4.16
C SER A 139 12.43 1.44 -5.51
N GLU A 140 13.33 0.81 -6.27
CA GLU A 140 13.71 1.22 -7.61
C GLU A 140 12.53 1.25 -8.61
N ILE A 141 11.50 0.41 -8.41
CA ILE A 141 10.32 0.36 -9.29
C ILE A 141 9.60 1.72 -9.33
N TYR A 142 9.68 2.47 -8.24
CA TYR A 142 9.08 3.80 -8.07
C TYR A 142 10.10 4.87 -7.66
N ALA A 143 11.34 4.77 -8.14
CA ALA A 143 12.45 5.66 -7.77
C ALA A 143 12.16 7.17 -8.01
N LEU A 144 11.30 7.51 -8.99
CA LEU A 144 10.89 8.89 -9.29
C LEU A 144 9.68 9.36 -8.47
N HIS A 145 9.20 8.55 -7.55
CA HIS A 145 8.03 8.80 -6.71
C HIS A 145 8.38 8.62 -5.24
N LYS A 146 7.66 9.31 -4.36
CA LYS A 146 7.89 9.20 -2.93
C LYS A 146 7.57 7.78 -2.41
N ASP A 147 6.48 7.21 -2.91
CA ASP A 147 5.95 5.94 -2.46
C ASP A 147 5.25 5.19 -3.61
N LEU A 148 4.81 3.97 -3.34
CA LEU A 148 4.17 3.13 -4.33
C LEU A 148 2.79 3.65 -4.76
N ASN A 149 2.05 4.34 -3.88
CA ASN A 149 0.78 4.94 -4.22
C ASN A 149 0.94 6.10 -5.20
N ASP A 150 1.93 6.97 -5.00
CA ASP A 150 2.24 8.06 -5.94
C ASP A 150 2.58 7.51 -7.34
N TYR A 151 3.34 6.42 -7.39
CA TYR A 151 3.65 5.73 -8.65
C TYR A 151 2.38 5.18 -9.32
N LEU A 152 1.49 4.51 -8.58
CA LEU A 152 0.22 4.00 -9.12
C LEU A 152 -0.63 5.15 -9.67
N LEU A 153 -0.74 6.25 -8.93
CA LEU A 153 -1.51 7.42 -9.36
C LEU A 153 -0.96 8.03 -10.65
N SER A 154 0.35 8.14 -10.78
CA SER A 154 0.99 8.66 -12.00
C SER A 154 0.72 7.77 -13.21
N LYS A 155 0.79 6.44 -13.04
CA LYS A 155 0.43 5.48 -14.10
C LYS A 155 -1.02 5.58 -14.54
N ASN A 156 -1.94 5.69 -13.58
CA ASN A 156 -3.36 5.82 -13.87
C ASN A 156 -3.66 7.12 -14.63
N LYS A 157 -3.04 8.23 -14.24
CA LYS A 157 -3.16 9.52 -14.94
C LYS A 157 -2.70 9.40 -16.39
N THR A 158 -1.50 8.88 -16.62
CA THR A 158 -0.96 8.67 -17.97
C THR A 158 -1.84 7.78 -18.84
N LYS A 159 -2.46 6.75 -18.25
CA LYS A 159 -3.38 5.86 -18.97
C LYS A 159 -4.65 6.60 -19.41
N ILE A 160 -5.23 7.41 -18.53
CA ILE A 160 -6.43 8.22 -18.83
C ILE A 160 -6.12 9.24 -19.93
N GLU A 161 -5.00 9.95 -19.84
CA GLU A 161 -4.58 10.93 -20.85
C GLU A 161 -4.42 10.29 -22.24
N LYS A 162 -3.79 9.12 -22.32
CA LYS A 162 -3.65 8.37 -23.58
C LYS A 162 -5.00 7.93 -24.16
N GLN A 163 -5.92 7.46 -23.32
CA GLN A 163 -7.27 7.09 -23.76
C GLN A 163 -8.04 8.30 -24.32
N GLN A 164 -7.99 9.44 -23.63
CA GLN A 164 -8.62 10.68 -24.10
C GLN A 164 -8.05 11.17 -25.43
N GLN A 165 -6.73 11.09 -25.63
CA GLN A 165 -6.08 11.43 -26.88
C GLN A 165 -6.52 10.51 -28.03
N GLN A 166 -6.62 9.19 -27.78
CA GLN A 166 -7.10 8.24 -28.76
C GLN A 166 -8.56 8.47 -29.16
N GLU A 167 -9.42 8.76 -28.18
CA GLU A 167 -10.83 9.08 -28.44
C GLU A 167 -11.00 10.37 -29.26
N GLN A 168 -10.20 11.41 -28.95
CA GLN A 168 -10.21 12.65 -29.72
C GLN A 168 -9.77 12.44 -31.16
N LYS A 169 -8.69 11.68 -31.37
CA LYS A 169 -8.20 11.37 -32.71
C LYS A 169 -9.23 10.60 -33.52
N PHE A 170 -9.87 9.60 -32.93
CA PHE A 170 -10.92 8.81 -33.57
C PHE A 170 -12.12 9.68 -33.99
N LYS A 171 -12.55 10.61 -33.14
CA LYS A 171 -13.63 11.55 -33.47
C LYS A 171 -13.29 12.49 -34.63
N GLN A 172 -12.02 12.97 -34.70
CA GLN A 172 -11.56 13.79 -35.82
C GLN A 172 -11.55 13.02 -37.13
N GLU A 173 -11.04 11.79 -37.14
CA GLU A 173 -11.03 10.93 -38.32
C GLU A 173 -12.42 10.59 -38.84
N GLN A 174 -13.42 10.44 -37.96
CA GLN A 174 -14.81 10.25 -38.37
C GLN A 174 -15.40 11.50 -39.04
N GLN A 175 -15.15 12.69 -38.47
CA GLN A 175 -15.64 13.96 -39.06
C GLN A 175 -15.02 14.24 -40.43
N GLU A 176 -13.76 13.87 -40.64
CA GLU A 176 -13.07 14.03 -41.93
C GLU A 176 -13.58 13.04 -42.99
N SER A 177 -14.13 11.90 -42.57
CA SER A 177 -14.65 10.88 -43.50
C SER A 177 -16.11 11.09 -43.93
N GLU A 178 -16.81 12.04 -43.28
CA GLU A 178 -18.20 12.41 -43.59
C GLU A 178 -18.29 13.63 -44.54
N ILE A 179 -17.16 14.19 -44.95
CA ILE A 179 -17.04 15.30 -45.93
C ILE A 179 -16.66 14.73 -47.29
#